data_f9ffd15291f169d9020864c25a40de1d
#
_entry.id   f9ffd15291f169d9020864c25a40de1d
#
_cell.length_a   1.000
_cell.length_b   1.000
_cell.length_c   1.000
_cell.angle_alpha   90.00
_cell.angle_beta   90.00
_cell.angle_gamma   90.00
#
_symmetry.space_group_name_H-M   'P 1'
#
loop_
_entity.id
_entity.type
_entity.pdbx_description
1 polymer ?
#
loop_
_entity_poly.entity_id
_entity_poly.type
_entity_poly.pdbx_seq_one_letter_code
_entity_poly.pdbx_strand_id
1 'polypeptide(L)'
;MPFLRQIARRRARSLFDLCAGFVYSQVLLACVRLRILEALASGPRQITDLAREARLPEEAMRTLLRAAAALQLVQWRGDAEHCRLGSQGAALLGNPGLLPMIAHHALLYADLADPVALLRGELRDGQLAPYWGYAGSDRPAAATEPSVAPYSGLMSASQGLVAQQILAAYSLRRHRSLLDVGGGDGTFATLAARDNPSLHVTCFDLPAVAELARARIARAGLGARVQAASGDFLSQPLPAGSDVVSLIRVLHDHGDAQAVRLLRAVRAALPAHGTLLIAEPMSGTPGAARVSDVYFGFYLLAMGSGRARTPTQLTRLLRAAGFAAPRLHATALPMAARVLVTHCSTGRSVKTS
;
A
#
# COMPACT_ATOMS: atom_id res chain seq x y z
N MET A 1 43.21 -18.78 1.52
CA MET A 1 42.96 -17.33 1.49
C MET A 1 41.84 -17.00 2.46
N PRO A 2 42.09 -16.31 3.59
CA PRO A 2 41.07 -16.07 4.63
C PRO A 2 39.93 -15.18 4.15
N PHE A 3 40.17 -14.22 3.28
CA PHE A 3 39.18 -13.29 2.74
C PHE A 3 38.07 -13.98 1.92
N LEU A 4 38.41 -14.90 1.03
CA LEU A 4 37.44 -15.67 0.24
C LEU A 4 36.54 -16.56 1.12
N ARG A 5 37.11 -17.15 2.19
CA ARG A 5 36.34 -17.92 3.16
C ARG A 5 35.33 -17.05 3.92
N GLN A 6 35.69 -15.81 4.22
CA GLN A 6 34.80 -14.86 4.91
C GLN A 6 33.65 -14.41 4.02
N ILE A 7 33.91 -14.18 2.73
CA ILE A 7 32.87 -13.89 1.72
C ILE A 7 31.92 -15.08 1.57
N ALA A 8 32.48 -16.31 1.43
CA ALA A 8 31.68 -17.52 1.30
C ALA A 8 30.76 -17.74 2.51
N ARG A 9 31.27 -17.53 3.74
CA ARG A 9 30.46 -17.62 4.97
C ARG A 9 29.33 -16.58 5.02
N ARG A 10 29.58 -15.32 4.61
CA ARG A 10 28.55 -14.28 4.54
C ARG A 10 27.47 -14.66 3.52
N ARG A 11 27.84 -15.15 2.35
CA ARG A 11 26.89 -15.60 1.32
C ARG A 11 26.05 -16.80 1.80
N ALA A 12 26.69 -17.78 2.46
CA ALA A 12 25.99 -18.93 3.03
C ALA A 12 24.95 -18.49 4.08
N ARG A 13 25.29 -17.56 4.98
CA ARG A 13 24.33 -17.00 5.93
C ARG A 13 23.16 -16.30 5.22
N SER A 14 23.44 -15.46 4.23
CA SER A 14 22.40 -14.78 3.46
C SER A 14 21.47 -15.74 2.73
N LEU A 15 21.99 -16.85 2.20
CA LEU A 15 21.16 -17.91 1.59
C LEU A 15 20.31 -18.62 2.64
N PHE A 16 20.86 -18.93 3.82
CA PHE A 16 20.11 -19.51 4.92
C PHE A 16 18.96 -18.60 5.37
N ASP A 17 19.22 -17.29 5.53
CA ASP A 17 18.19 -16.31 5.87
C ASP A 17 17.10 -16.25 4.80
N LEU A 18 17.46 -16.36 3.52
CA LEU A 18 16.50 -16.43 2.43
C LEU A 18 15.64 -17.69 2.49
N CYS A 19 16.25 -18.85 2.74
CA CYS A 19 15.53 -20.12 2.90
C CYS A 19 14.60 -20.11 4.12
N ALA A 20 15.00 -19.49 5.22
CA ALA A 20 14.22 -19.43 6.46
C ALA A 20 13.17 -18.28 6.47
N GLY A 21 13.23 -17.37 5.51
CA GLY A 21 12.45 -16.13 5.50
C GLY A 21 10.93 -16.34 5.60
N PHE A 22 10.41 -17.44 5.05
CA PHE A 22 8.99 -17.79 5.16
C PHE A 22 8.59 -18.09 6.61
N VAL A 23 9.47 -18.69 7.42
CA VAL A 23 9.22 -18.94 8.84
C VAL A 23 9.23 -17.62 9.63
N TYR A 24 10.14 -16.70 9.31
CA TYR A 24 10.21 -15.40 9.99
C TYR A 24 8.91 -14.63 9.84
N SER A 25 8.33 -14.62 8.64
CA SER A 25 7.04 -13.96 8.39
C SER A 25 5.87 -14.67 9.10
N GLN A 26 5.92 -15.99 9.24
CA GLN A 26 4.90 -16.75 9.99
C GLN A 26 5.00 -16.50 11.51
N VAL A 27 6.20 -16.37 12.07
CA VAL A 27 6.38 -15.96 13.47
C VAL A 27 5.78 -14.58 13.72
N LEU A 28 6.00 -13.62 12.82
CA LEU A 28 5.41 -12.30 12.89
C LEU A 28 3.87 -12.38 12.84
N LEU A 29 3.32 -13.15 11.91
CA LEU A 29 1.88 -13.36 11.79
C LEU A 29 1.29 -14.00 13.06
N ALA A 30 1.97 -15.00 13.63
CA ALA A 30 1.54 -15.63 14.87
C ALA A 30 1.50 -14.63 16.04
N CYS A 31 2.54 -13.81 16.20
CA CYS A 31 2.57 -12.76 17.22
C CYS A 31 1.41 -11.76 17.08
N VAL A 32 1.07 -11.38 15.85
CA VAL A 32 -0.06 -10.46 15.57
C VAL A 32 -1.41 -11.15 15.88
N ARG A 33 -1.63 -12.37 15.36
CA ARG A 33 -2.89 -13.10 15.56
C ARG A 33 -3.17 -13.44 17.02
N LEU A 34 -2.13 -13.77 17.78
CA LEU A 34 -2.21 -14.08 19.21
C LEU A 34 -2.15 -12.81 20.09
N ARG A 35 -2.03 -11.63 19.47
CA ARG A 35 -1.98 -10.33 20.14
C ARG A 35 -0.86 -10.23 21.20
N ILE A 36 0.26 -10.92 20.95
CA ILE A 36 1.39 -10.95 21.89
C ILE A 36 1.99 -9.55 22.08
N LEU A 37 2.10 -8.78 21.01
CA LEU A 37 2.71 -7.44 21.07
C LEU A 37 1.84 -6.47 21.86
N GLU A 38 0.53 -6.50 21.66
CA GLU A 38 -0.44 -5.68 22.42
C GLU A 38 -0.45 -6.08 23.91
N ALA A 39 -0.40 -7.38 24.20
CA ALA A 39 -0.32 -7.85 25.58
C ALA A 39 0.93 -7.36 26.33
N LEU A 40 2.03 -7.10 25.59
CA LEU A 40 3.30 -6.59 26.13
C LEU A 40 3.40 -5.05 26.10
N ALA A 41 2.43 -4.34 25.53
CA ALA A 41 2.48 -2.89 25.38
C ALA A 41 2.53 -2.14 26.73
N SER A 42 1.86 -2.71 27.76
CA SER A 42 1.77 -2.11 29.10
C SER A 42 2.91 -2.51 30.03
N GLY A 43 3.84 -3.35 29.59
CA GLY A 43 4.98 -3.79 30.40
C GLY A 43 5.30 -5.28 30.28
N PRO A 44 6.26 -5.76 31.06
CA PRO A 44 6.64 -7.18 31.07
C PRO A 44 5.48 -8.08 31.54
N ARG A 45 5.37 -9.26 30.94
CA ARG A 45 4.34 -10.26 31.28
C ARG A 45 4.99 -11.63 31.55
N GLN A 46 4.37 -12.40 32.42
CA GLN A 46 4.77 -13.79 32.67
C GLN A 46 4.45 -14.66 31.47
N ILE A 47 5.32 -15.65 31.20
CA ILE A 47 5.15 -16.59 30.06
C ILE A 47 3.89 -17.41 30.21
N THR A 48 3.60 -17.86 31.44
CA THR A 48 2.40 -18.65 31.80
C THR A 48 1.11 -17.89 31.53
N ASP A 49 1.11 -16.57 31.80
CA ASP A 49 -0.05 -15.70 31.53
C ASP A 49 -0.28 -15.52 30.05
N LEU A 50 0.79 -15.24 29.27
CA LEU A 50 0.73 -15.13 27.82
C LEU A 50 0.24 -16.44 27.19
N ALA A 51 0.74 -17.60 27.67
CA ALA A 51 0.31 -18.91 27.19
C ALA A 51 -1.17 -19.16 27.44
N ARG A 52 -1.66 -18.86 28.65
CA ARG A 52 -3.07 -18.99 29.04
C ARG A 52 -3.98 -18.08 28.19
N GLU A 53 -3.64 -16.80 28.05
CA GLU A 53 -4.40 -15.84 27.25
C GLU A 53 -4.44 -16.22 25.76
N ALA A 54 -3.32 -16.68 25.22
CA ALA A 54 -3.22 -17.16 23.84
C ALA A 54 -3.79 -18.57 23.62
N ARG A 55 -4.21 -19.28 24.69
CA ARG A 55 -4.67 -20.66 24.68
C ARG A 55 -3.65 -21.62 24.06
N LEU A 56 -2.37 -21.41 24.36
CA LEU A 56 -1.28 -22.27 23.92
C LEU A 56 -0.71 -23.07 25.08
N PRO A 57 -0.19 -24.29 24.82
CA PRO A 57 0.72 -24.95 25.74
C PRO A 57 1.93 -24.03 26.03
N GLU A 58 2.40 -24.07 27.28
CA GLU A 58 3.51 -23.17 27.69
C GLU A 58 4.77 -23.39 26.83
N GLU A 59 5.11 -24.64 26.46
CA GLU A 59 6.26 -24.92 25.63
C GLU A 59 6.09 -24.37 24.19
N ALA A 60 4.88 -24.36 23.65
CA ALA A 60 4.60 -23.72 22.36
C ALA A 60 4.78 -22.18 22.47
N MET A 61 4.34 -21.57 23.58
CA MET A 61 4.58 -20.14 23.83
C MET A 61 6.07 -19.85 23.95
N ARG A 62 6.82 -20.66 24.68
CA ARG A 62 8.30 -20.52 24.79
C ARG A 62 8.97 -20.63 23.44
N THR A 63 8.53 -21.54 22.58
CA THR A 63 9.04 -21.68 21.20
C THR A 63 8.77 -20.43 20.37
N LEU A 64 7.54 -19.91 20.41
CA LEU A 64 7.16 -18.66 19.73
C LEU A 64 7.98 -17.47 20.23
N LEU A 65 8.15 -17.33 21.55
CA LEU A 65 8.88 -16.20 22.13
C LEU A 65 10.38 -16.26 21.85
N ARG A 66 11.00 -17.45 21.77
CA ARG A 66 12.41 -17.59 21.30
C ARG A 66 12.56 -17.08 19.88
N ALA A 67 11.66 -17.51 18.98
CA ALA A 67 11.69 -17.07 17.60
C ALA A 67 11.41 -15.55 17.49
N ALA A 68 10.43 -15.04 18.20
CA ALA A 68 10.10 -13.61 18.25
C ALA A 68 11.22 -12.75 18.83
N ALA A 69 11.98 -13.26 19.82
CA ALA A 69 13.14 -12.60 20.38
C ALA A 69 14.30 -12.51 19.37
N ALA A 70 14.54 -13.60 18.62
CA ALA A 70 15.52 -13.60 17.55
C ALA A 70 15.21 -12.57 16.45
N LEU A 71 13.92 -12.28 16.23
CA LEU A 71 13.42 -11.25 15.30
C LEU A 71 13.25 -9.87 15.96
N GLN A 72 13.67 -9.69 17.21
CA GLN A 72 13.55 -8.44 17.97
C GLN A 72 12.08 -7.95 18.16
N LEU A 73 11.10 -8.81 17.94
CA LEU A 73 9.69 -8.49 18.18
C LEU A 73 9.40 -8.41 19.68
N VAL A 74 10.07 -9.25 20.45
CA VAL A 74 10.05 -9.26 21.92
C VAL A 74 11.48 -9.27 22.45
N GLN A 75 11.65 -8.96 23.75
CA GLN A 75 12.88 -9.17 24.49
C GLN A 75 12.62 -10.23 25.53
N TRP A 76 13.27 -11.37 25.37
CA TRP A 76 13.19 -12.49 26.27
C TRP A 76 14.50 -13.24 26.35
N ARG A 77 14.90 -13.60 27.57
CA ARG A 77 15.97 -14.58 27.82
C ARG A 77 15.27 -15.89 28.16
N GLY A 78 15.64 -16.97 27.49
CA GLY A 78 14.91 -18.24 27.53
C GLY A 78 14.79 -18.91 28.91
N ASP A 79 15.55 -18.43 29.90
CA ASP A 79 15.51 -18.83 31.31
C ASP A 79 14.67 -17.87 32.19
N ALA A 80 14.28 -16.70 31.67
CA ALA A 80 13.48 -15.73 32.41
C ALA A 80 11.99 -16.12 32.37
N GLU A 81 11.28 -15.83 33.47
CA GLU A 81 9.85 -16.04 33.58
C GLU A 81 9.03 -14.93 32.88
N HIS A 82 9.65 -13.78 32.63
CA HIS A 82 8.99 -12.62 32.04
C HIS A 82 9.53 -12.30 30.66
N CYS A 83 8.62 -11.90 29.78
CA CYS A 83 8.87 -11.37 28.45
C CYS A 83 8.43 -9.91 28.38
N ARG A 84 9.09 -9.10 27.56
CA ARG A 84 8.73 -7.69 27.30
C ARG A 84 8.79 -7.38 25.81
N LEU A 85 8.21 -6.25 25.44
CA LEU A 85 8.16 -5.77 24.06
C LEU A 85 9.59 -5.52 23.54
N GLY A 86 9.87 -5.96 22.31
CA GLY A 86 11.14 -5.71 21.61
C GLY A 86 11.08 -4.43 20.76
N SER A 87 12.22 -4.04 20.21
CA SER A 87 12.34 -2.82 19.41
C SER A 87 11.46 -2.87 18.14
N GLN A 88 11.43 -4.00 17.44
CA GLN A 88 10.58 -4.19 16.26
C GLN A 88 9.10 -4.28 16.65
N GLY A 89 8.77 -4.93 17.79
CA GLY A 89 7.41 -4.97 18.32
C GLY A 89 6.88 -3.58 18.68
N ALA A 90 7.71 -2.74 19.30
CA ALA A 90 7.36 -1.35 19.61
C ALA A 90 7.14 -0.52 18.33
N ALA A 91 8.01 -0.70 17.32
CA ALA A 91 7.85 -0.05 16.02
C ALA A 91 6.55 -0.45 15.32
N LEU A 92 6.14 -1.72 15.42
CA LEU A 92 4.86 -2.20 14.87
C LEU A 92 3.67 -1.57 15.59
N LEU A 93 3.66 -1.53 16.91
CA LEU A 93 2.58 -0.91 17.67
C LEU A 93 2.49 0.61 17.46
N GLY A 94 3.64 1.26 17.21
CA GLY A 94 3.70 2.66 16.81
C GLY A 94 3.13 2.94 15.40
N ASN A 95 2.88 1.88 14.61
CA ASN A 95 2.33 1.96 13.27
C ASN A 95 1.10 1.02 13.14
N PRO A 96 -0.04 1.35 13.76
CA PRO A 96 -1.18 0.46 13.88
C PRO A 96 -1.73 -0.05 12.54
N GLY A 97 -1.46 0.66 11.45
CA GLY A 97 -1.81 0.21 10.10
C GLY A 97 -1.06 -1.02 9.59
N LEU A 98 0.07 -1.38 10.20
CA LEU A 98 0.83 -2.57 9.80
C LEU A 98 0.22 -3.86 10.34
N LEU A 99 -0.46 -3.84 11.48
CA LEU A 99 -1.05 -5.05 12.08
C LEU A 99 -2.12 -5.69 11.18
N PRO A 100 -3.13 -4.95 10.66
CA PRO A 100 -4.07 -5.50 9.69
C PRO A 100 -3.40 -5.98 8.40
N MET A 101 -2.36 -5.28 7.94
CA MET A 101 -1.59 -5.68 6.76
C MET A 101 -0.90 -7.03 6.97
N ILE A 102 -0.27 -7.24 8.12
CA ILE A 102 0.34 -8.52 8.47
C ILE A 102 -0.73 -9.62 8.59
N ALA A 103 -1.87 -9.32 9.22
CA ALA A 103 -2.94 -10.30 9.41
C ALA A 103 -3.52 -10.80 8.08
N HIS A 104 -3.72 -9.91 7.09
CA HIS A 104 -4.28 -10.28 5.79
C HIS A 104 -3.28 -11.06 4.90
N HIS A 105 -1.97 -11.02 5.18
CA HIS A 105 -0.98 -11.80 4.44
C HIS A 105 -1.24 -13.31 4.46
N ALA A 106 -2.09 -13.79 5.36
CA ALA A 106 -2.53 -15.18 5.33
C ALA A 106 -3.13 -15.60 3.97
N LEU A 107 -3.83 -14.67 3.30
CA LEU A 107 -4.39 -14.89 1.96
C LEU A 107 -3.26 -15.04 0.92
N LEU A 108 -2.28 -14.14 0.99
CA LEU A 108 -1.10 -14.21 0.12
C LEU A 108 -0.25 -15.46 0.38
N TYR A 109 -0.12 -15.91 1.63
CA TYR A 109 0.59 -17.15 1.95
C TYR A 109 -0.09 -18.37 1.34
N ALA A 110 -1.43 -18.39 1.32
CA ALA A 110 -2.18 -19.47 0.66
C ALA A 110 -1.90 -19.48 -0.86
N ASP A 111 -1.89 -18.31 -1.50
CA ASP A 111 -1.63 -18.19 -2.94
C ASP A 111 -0.17 -18.48 -3.30
N LEU A 112 0.77 -18.22 -2.39
CA LEU A 112 2.20 -18.50 -2.55
C LEU A 112 2.59 -19.94 -2.15
N ALA A 113 1.65 -20.78 -1.72
CA ALA A 113 1.92 -22.18 -1.44
C ALA A 113 2.42 -22.92 -2.69
N ASP A 114 1.94 -22.55 -3.88
CA ASP A 114 2.50 -22.93 -5.17
C ASP A 114 2.84 -21.69 -6.01
N PRO A 115 4.04 -21.11 -5.84
CA PRO A 115 4.45 -19.92 -6.56
C PRO A 115 4.63 -20.16 -8.06
N VAL A 116 4.83 -21.43 -8.49
CA VAL A 116 4.97 -21.77 -9.91
C VAL A 116 3.61 -21.75 -10.60
N ALA A 117 2.58 -22.33 -9.99
CA ALA A 117 1.21 -22.27 -10.48
C ALA A 117 0.74 -20.80 -10.56
N LEU A 118 1.05 -19.98 -9.54
CA LEU A 118 0.77 -18.54 -9.55
C LEU A 118 1.44 -17.84 -10.75
N LEU A 119 2.73 -18.07 -10.98
CA LEU A 119 3.48 -17.46 -12.10
C LEU A 119 2.96 -17.90 -13.48
N ARG A 120 2.43 -19.10 -13.59
CA ARG A 120 1.83 -19.63 -14.83
C ARG A 120 0.40 -19.16 -15.06
N GLY A 121 -0.24 -18.52 -14.07
CA GLY A 121 -1.67 -18.17 -14.11
C GLY A 121 -2.57 -19.40 -13.97
N GLU A 122 -2.08 -20.47 -13.36
CA GLU A 122 -2.78 -21.76 -13.17
C GLU A 122 -3.44 -21.86 -11.78
N LEU A 123 -3.31 -20.84 -10.93
CA LEU A 123 -3.90 -20.82 -9.60
C LEU A 123 -5.44 -20.72 -9.72
N ARG A 124 -6.17 -21.80 -9.35
CA ARG A 124 -7.63 -21.89 -9.54
C ARG A 124 -8.42 -21.25 -8.39
N ASP A 125 -7.93 -21.34 -7.15
CA ASP A 125 -8.62 -20.96 -5.92
C ASP A 125 -7.84 -19.88 -5.16
N GLY A 126 -7.37 -18.85 -5.88
CA GLY A 126 -6.64 -17.74 -5.28
C GLY A 126 -7.46 -17.04 -4.19
N GLN A 127 -6.86 -16.82 -3.04
CA GLN A 127 -7.52 -16.23 -1.87
C GLN A 127 -7.41 -14.71 -1.85
N LEU A 128 -6.35 -14.16 -2.44
CA LEU A 128 -6.09 -12.73 -2.40
C LEU A 128 -6.98 -11.95 -3.38
N ALA A 129 -7.16 -12.46 -4.61
CA ALA A 129 -7.94 -11.76 -5.64
C ALA A 129 -9.39 -11.47 -5.20
N PRO A 130 -10.17 -12.40 -4.61
CA PRO A 130 -11.52 -12.11 -4.12
C PRO A 130 -11.57 -11.09 -2.98
N TYR A 131 -10.49 -10.97 -2.19
CA TYR A 131 -10.40 -9.96 -1.13
C TYR A 131 -10.43 -8.53 -1.69
N TRP A 132 -9.94 -8.34 -2.90
CA TRP A 132 -9.99 -7.10 -3.66
C TRP A 132 -11.23 -7.09 -4.54
N GLY A 133 -12.40 -6.77 -3.98
CA GLY A 133 -13.70 -6.92 -4.62
C GLY A 133 -13.90 -6.26 -5.99
N TYR A 134 -12.97 -5.39 -6.42
CA TYR A 134 -12.95 -4.78 -7.75
C TYR A 134 -11.89 -5.42 -8.68
N ALA A 135 -10.90 -6.15 -8.16
CA ALA A 135 -9.87 -6.77 -8.96
C ALA A 135 -10.49 -7.91 -9.80
N GLY A 136 -10.38 -7.80 -11.10
CA GLY A 136 -10.98 -8.79 -12.03
C GLY A 136 -12.50 -8.77 -12.15
N SER A 137 -13.19 -7.80 -11.52
CA SER A 137 -14.66 -7.65 -11.66
C SER A 137 -15.02 -6.93 -12.96
N ASP A 138 -15.97 -7.48 -13.71
CA ASP A 138 -16.56 -6.81 -14.88
C ASP A 138 -17.48 -5.64 -14.49
N ARG A 139 -17.92 -5.58 -13.25
CA ARG A 139 -18.83 -4.57 -12.70
C ARG A 139 -18.37 -4.08 -11.31
N PRO A 140 -17.22 -3.40 -11.21
CA PRO A 140 -16.70 -2.95 -9.92
C PRO A 140 -17.65 -1.98 -9.20
N ALA A 141 -18.43 -1.20 -9.92
CA ALA A 141 -19.43 -0.28 -9.36
C ALA A 141 -20.61 -0.98 -8.67
N ALA A 142 -20.83 -2.28 -8.90
CA ALA A 142 -21.88 -3.06 -8.24
C ALA A 142 -21.42 -3.63 -6.87
N ALA A 143 -20.18 -3.38 -6.45
CA ALA A 143 -19.69 -3.81 -5.14
C ALA A 143 -20.52 -3.18 -4.01
N THR A 144 -20.81 -3.97 -2.97
CA THR A 144 -21.58 -3.54 -1.79
C THR A 144 -20.65 -3.16 -0.64
N GLU A 145 -21.13 -2.37 0.33
CA GLU A 145 -20.36 -1.99 1.49
C GLU A 145 -19.73 -3.18 2.25
N PRO A 146 -20.44 -4.28 2.52
CA PRO A 146 -19.83 -5.45 3.16
C PRO A 146 -18.67 -6.07 2.37
N SER A 147 -18.68 -5.96 1.03
CA SER A 147 -17.62 -6.52 0.20
C SER A 147 -16.38 -5.62 0.11
N VAL A 148 -16.54 -4.31 0.29
CA VAL A 148 -15.43 -3.35 0.20
C VAL A 148 -14.84 -2.96 1.55
N ALA A 149 -15.57 -3.09 2.65
CA ALA A 149 -15.16 -2.66 3.98
C ALA A 149 -13.83 -3.29 4.46
N PRO A 150 -13.58 -4.61 4.29
CA PRO A 150 -12.33 -5.23 4.76
C PRO A 150 -11.09 -4.63 4.11
N TYR A 151 -11.06 -4.52 2.77
CA TYR A 151 -9.89 -3.97 2.08
C TYR A 151 -9.78 -2.45 2.26
N SER A 152 -10.91 -1.73 2.29
CA SER A 152 -10.90 -0.28 2.55
C SER A 152 -10.34 0.03 3.94
N GLY A 153 -10.68 -0.76 4.96
CA GLY A 153 -10.09 -0.68 6.28
C GLY A 153 -8.58 -0.94 6.28
N LEU A 154 -8.13 -1.95 5.54
CA LEU A 154 -6.72 -2.27 5.39
C LEU A 154 -5.95 -1.12 4.70
N MET A 155 -6.49 -0.59 3.61
CA MET A 155 -5.86 0.52 2.87
C MET A 155 -5.83 1.79 3.72
N SER A 156 -6.94 2.13 4.37
CA SER A 156 -7.03 3.27 5.30
C SER A 156 -5.95 3.24 6.36
N ALA A 157 -5.70 2.07 6.95
CA ALA A 157 -4.73 1.90 8.03
C ALA A 157 -3.30 2.29 7.61
N SER A 158 -2.90 2.03 6.37
CA SER A 158 -1.58 2.38 5.82
C SER A 158 -1.56 3.74 5.10
N GLN A 159 -2.72 4.24 4.69
CA GLN A 159 -2.82 5.44 3.85
C GLN A 159 -2.36 6.71 4.55
N GLY A 160 -2.50 6.82 5.86
CA GLY A 160 -2.03 7.97 6.63
C GLY A 160 -0.53 8.20 6.48
N LEU A 161 0.27 7.13 6.59
CA LEU A 161 1.72 7.19 6.40
C LEU A 161 2.09 7.56 4.96
N VAL A 162 1.42 6.95 3.97
CA VAL A 162 1.64 7.25 2.55
C VAL A 162 1.29 8.70 2.24
N ALA A 163 0.16 9.19 2.74
CA ALA A 163 -0.27 10.58 2.54
C ALA A 163 0.76 11.60 3.08
N GLN A 164 1.31 11.35 4.28
CA GLN A 164 2.37 12.20 4.85
C GLN A 164 3.62 12.24 3.95
N GLN A 165 4.04 11.09 3.41
CA GLN A 165 5.17 11.02 2.49
C GLN A 165 4.92 11.84 1.21
N ILE A 166 3.70 11.79 0.67
CA ILE A 166 3.31 12.52 -0.55
C ILE A 166 3.30 14.02 -0.28
N LEU A 167 2.64 14.47 0.79
CA LEU A 167 2.51 15.88 1.15
C LEU A 167 3.87 16.51 1.50
N ALA A 168 4.79 15.73 2.08
CA ALA A 168 6.16 16.16 2.30
C ALA A 168 6.98 16.26 1.00
N ALA A 169 6.72 15.39 0.01
CA ALA A 169 7.44 15.36 -1.26
C ALA A 169 6.93 16.38 -2.28
N TYR A 170 5.65 16.72 -2.24
CA TYR A 170 5.01 17.66 -3.15
C TYR A 170 4.03 18.59 -2.44
N SER A 171 4.27 19.90 -2.53
CA SER A 171 3.43 20.92 -1.88
C SER A 171 2.18 21.24 -2.71
N LEU A 172 1.01 21.09 -2.10
CA LEU A 172 -0.28 21.45 -2.69
C LEU A 172 -0.66 22.94 -2.49
N ARG A 173 0.17 23.76 -1.84
CA ARG A 173 -0.14 25.16 -1.49
C ARG A 173 -0.46 26.06 -2.68
N ARG A 174 0.01 25.70 -3.89
CA ARG A 174 -0.24 26.45 -5.12
C ARG A 174 -1.51 26.02 -5.84
N HIS A 175 -2.14 24.94 -5.38
CA HIS A 175 -3.37 24.40 -5.95
C HIS A 175 -4.59 24.90 -5.17
N ARG A 176 -5.70 25.09 -5.88
CA ARG A 176 -6.97 25.48 -5.29
C ARG A 176 -7.98 24.35 -5.26
N SER A 177 -7.86 23.41 -6.19
CA SER A 177 -8.78 22.30 -6.31
C SER A 177 -8.05 20.99 -6.65
N LEU A 178 -8.34 19.95 -5.89
CA LEU A 178 -7.79 18.61 -6.03
C LEU A 178 -8.92 17.62 -6.33
N LEU A 179 -8.75 16.81 -7.37
CA LEU A 179 -9.52 15.59 -7.59
C LEU A 179 -8.66 14.39 -7.22
N ASP A 180 -9.04 13.67 -6.17
CA ASP A 180 -8.38 12.44 -5.72
C ASP A 180 -9.10 11.23 -6.28
N VAL A 181 -8.60 10.66 -7.37
CA VAL A 181 -9.23 9.56 -8.11
C VAL A 181 -8.77 8.21 -7.54
N GLY A 182 -9.73 7.35 -7.20
CA GLY A 182 -9.47 6.15 -6.40
C GLY A 182 -9.07 6.53 -4.97
N GLY A 183 -9.69 7.59 -4.43
CA GLY A 183 -9.31 8.20 -3.14
C GLY A 183 -9.66 7.37 -1.91
N GLY A 184 -10.26 6.19 -2.10
CA GLY A 184 -10.60 5.28 -1.02
C GLY A 184 -11.57 5.91 -0.02
N ASP A 185 -11.32 5.71 1.25
CA ASP A 185 -12.12 6.26 2.34
C ASP A 185 -11.87 7.76 2.61
N GLY A 186 -11.17 8.46 1.71
CA GLY A 186 -10.89 9.90 1.82
C GLY A 186 -9.77 10.26 2.81
N THR A 187 -8.94 9.30 3.21
CA THR A 187 -7.79 9.57 4.13
C THR A 187 -6.85 10.62 3.55
N PHE A 188 -6.40 10.47 2.30
CA PHE A 188 -5.53 11.46 1.66
C PHE A 188 -6.24 12.79 1.46
N ALA A 189 -7.47 12.78 0.95
CA ALA A 189 -8.29 13.97 0.72
C ALA A 189 -8.43 14.84 1.98
N THR A 190 -8.72 14.21 3.13
CA THR A 190 -8.87 14.92 4.41
C THR A 190 -7.54 15.46 4.94
N LEU A 191 -6.43 14.73 4.81
CA LEU A 191 -5.10 15.21 5.20
C LEU A 191 -4.64 16.36 4.30
N ALA A 192 -4.80 16.25 2.99
CA ALA A 192 -4.47 17.30 2.04
C ALA A 192 -5.22 18.60 2.33
N ALA A 193 -6.52 18.51 2.64
CA ALA A 193 -7.34 19.68 2.98
C ALA A 193 -6.98 20.30 4.35
N ARG A 194 -6.53 19.51 5.32
CA ARG A 194 -6.04 20.00 6.62
C ARG A 194 -4.75 20.79 6.46
N ASP A 195 -3.80 20.27 5.71
CA ASP A 195 -2.49 20.87 5.50
C ASP A 195 -2.55 22.10 4.57
N ASN A 196 -3.65 22.23 3.81
CA ASN A 196 -3.86 23.32 2.83
C ASN A 196 -5.24 23.94 3.01
N PRO A 197 -5.39 24.98 3.86
CA PRO A 197 -6.70 25.57 4.22
C PRO A 197 -7.50 26.14 3.05
N SER A 198 -6.85 26.56 1.96
CA SER A 198 -7.51 27.08 0.75
C SER A 198 -7.86 26.03 -0.29
N LEU A 199 -7.48 24.75 -0.07
CA LEU A 199 -7.68 23.68 -1.01
C LEU A 199 -9.10 23.10 -0.90
N HIS A 200 -9.81 23.02 -2.02
CA HIS A 200 -11.03 22.25 -2.18
C HIS A 200 -10.70 20.88 -2.74
N VAL A 201 -11.28 19.83 -2.19
CA VAL A 201 -10.94 18.45 -2.57
C VAL A 201 -12.21 17.68 -2.94
N THR A 202 -12.17 17.00 -4.07
CA THR A 202 -13.15 15.99 -4.45
C THR A 202 -12.49 14.62 -4.38
N CYS A 203 -12.94 13.76 -3.46
CA CYS A 203 -12.55 12.35 -3.38
C CYS A 203 -13.50 11.57 -4.28
N PHE A 204 -12.99 10.91 -5.33
CA PHE A 204 -13.79 10.16 -6.29
C PHE A 204 -13.44 8.68 -6.20
N ASP A 205 -14.45 7.85 -5.96
CA ASP A 205 -14.28 6.39 -5.87
C ASP A 205 -15.60 5.67 -6.21
N LEU A 206 -15.58 4.33 -6.23
CA LEU A 206 -16.75 3.49 -6.40
C LEU A 206 -17.85 3.85 -5.39
N PRO A 207 -19.15 3.67 -5.71
CA PRO A 207 -20.24 4.13 -4.85
C PRO A 207 -20.13 3.69 -3.38
N ALA A 208 -19.89 2.41 -3.13
CA ALA A 208 -19.78 1.88 -1.76
C ALA A 208 -18.55 2.44 -1.01
N VAL A 209 -17.44 2.72 -1.71
CA VAL A 209 -16.22 3.31 -1.13
C VAL A 209 -16.40 4.80 -0.86
N ALA A 210 -17.09 5.51 -1.75
CA ALA A 210 -17.40 6.92 -1.59
C ALA A 210 -18.26 7.21 -0.35
N GLU A 211 -19.12 6.26 0.09
CA GLU A 211 -19.84 6.37 1.36
C GLU A 211 -18.90 6.39 2.56
N LEU A 212 -17.86 5.54 2.55
CA LEU A 212 -16.84 5.56 3.60
C LEU A 212 -16.10 6.90 3.65
N ALA A 213 -15.82 7.48 2.47
CA ALA A 213 -15.22 8.80 2.37
C ALA A 213 -16.15 9.90 2.92
N ARG A 214 -17.45 9.87 2.61
CA ARG A 214 -18.44 10.82 3.18
C ARG A 214 -18.47 10.76 4.70
N ALA A 215 -18.51 9.55 5.27
CA ALA A 215 -18.50 9.36 6.71
C ALA A 215 -17.22 9.89 7.37
N ARG A 216 -16.06 9.71 6.74
CA ARG A 216 -14.78 10.27 7.22
C ARG A 216 -14.75 11.80 7.13
N ILE A 217 -15.14 12.36 6.01
CA ILE A 217 -15.19 13.81 5.77
C ILE A 217 -16.08 14.50 6.81
N ALA A 218 -17.25 13.93 7.08
CA ALA A 218 -18.19 14.44 8.09
C ALA A 218 -17.57 14.40 9.49
N ARG A 219 -16.99 13.26 9.89
CA ARG A 219 -16.29 13.14 11.18
C ARG A 219 -15.10 14.07 11.33
N ALA A 220 -14.44 14.41 10.22
CA ALA A 220 -13.33 15.35 10.21
C ALA A 220 -13.75 16.82 10.26
N GLY A 221 -15.04 17.14 10.12
CA GLY A 221 -15.58 18.51 10.06
C GLY A 221 -15.15 19.28 8.81
N LEU A 222 -14.84 18.58 7.69
CA LEU A 222 -14.27 19.17 6.48
C LEU A 222 -15.29 19.34 5.33
N GLY A 223 -16.58 19.06 5.55
CA GLY A 223 -17.61 19.06 4.51
C GLY A 223 -17.77 20.36 3.71
N ALA A 224 -17.33 21.49 4.25
CA ALA A 224 -17.31 22.77 3.53
C ALA A 224 -16.28 22.84 2.38
N ARG A 225 -15.24 22.01 2.41
CA ARG A 225 -14.13 22.05 1.44
C ARG A 225 -13.78 20.69 0.83
N VAL A 226 -14.25 19.59 1.42
CA VAL A 226 -13.99 18.22 0.95
C VAL A 226 -15.32 17.55 0.68
N GLN A 227 -15.49 17.02 -0.52
CA GLN A 227 -16.67 16.26 -0.91
C GLN A 227 -16.27 14.88 -1.44
N ALA A 228 -17.16 13.90 -1.32
CA ALA A 228 -17.03 12.59 -1.95
C ALA A 228 -17.99 12.50 -3.13
N ALA A 229 -17.44 12.19 -4.29
CA ALA A 229 -18.18 11.89 -5.51
C ALA A 229 -18.02 10.38 -5.83
N SER A 230 -19.09 9.78 -6.35
CA SER A 230 -19.10 8.35 -6.68
C SER A 230 -19.14 8.10 -8.17
N GLY A 231 -18.42 7.08 -8.65
CA GLY A 231 -18.43 6.64 -10.03
C GLY A 231 -17.35 5.61 -10.31
N ASP A 232 -17.37 5.07 -11.52
CA ASP A 232 -16.34 4.18 -12.02
C ASP A 232 -15.52 4.90 -13.09
N PHE A 233 -14.26 5.19 -12.79
CA PHE A 233 -13.35 5.92 -13.67
C PHE A 233 -13.00 5.18 -14.97
N LEU A 234 -13.32 3.88 -15.08
CA LEU A 234 -13.15 3.11 -16.31
C LEU A 234 -14.34 3.22 -17.26
N SER A 235 -15.53 3.57 -16.75
CA SER A 235 -16.78 3.59 -17.52
C SER A 235 -17.43 4.99 -17.60
N GLN A 236 -17.05 5.93 -16.73
CA GLN A 236 -17.67 7.24 -16.62
C GLN A 236 -16.61 8.37 -16.74
N PRO A 237 -17.00 9.56 -17.24
CA PRO A 237 -16.13 10.74 -17.19
C PRO A 237 -15.81 11.12 -15.75
N LEU A 238 -14.57 11.53 -15.51
CA LEU A 238 -14.16 12.09 -14.22
C LEU A 238 -14.71 13.51 -14.01
N PRO A 239 -14.96 13.92 -12.76
CA PRO A 239 -15.27 15.31 -12.44
C PRO A 239 -14.18 16.24 -12.98
N ALA A 240 -14.58 17.25 -13.76
CA ALA A 240 -13.66 18.19 -14.37
C ALA A 240 -13.49 19.47 -13.53
N GLY A 241 -12.46 20.26 -13.85
CA GLY A 241 -12.25 21.58 -13.29
C GLY A 241 -11.27 21.68 -12.13
N SER A 242 -10.74 20.55 -11.65
CA SER A 242 -9.64 20.56 -10.66
C SER A 242 -8.31 20.89 -11.32
N ASP A 243 -7.50 21.72 -10.68
CA ASP A 243 -6.18 22.12 -11.18
C ASP A 243 -5.08 21.09 -10.88
N VAL A 244 -5.36 20.15 -9.95
CA VAL A 244 -4.54 18.97 -9.72
C VAL A 244 -5.40 17.72 -9.58
N VAL A 245 -4.92 16.60 -10.17
CA VAL A 245 -5.49 15.26 -9.97
C VAL A 245 -4.45 14.39 -9.31
N SER A 246 -4.85 13.59 -8.32
CA SER A 246 -4.02 12.56 -7.69
C SER A 246 -4.48 11.16 -8.07
N LEU A 247 -3.51 10.26 -8.30
CA LEU A 247 -3.65 8.83 -8.43
C LEU A 247 -2.71 8.18 -7.42
N ILE A 248 -3.24 7.79 -6.26
CA ILE A 248 -2.44 7.28 -5.15
C ILE A 248 -2.71 5.80 -4.98
N ARG A 249 -1.73 4.97 -5.36
CA ARG A 249 -1.84 3.51 -5.30
C ARG A 249 -3.03 3.00 -6.12
N VAL A 250 -3.18 3.54 -7.33
CA VAL A 250 -4.27 3.22 -8.26
C VAL A 250 -3.73 2.58 -9.54
N LEU A 251 -2.72 3.17 -10.19
CA LEU A 251 -2.25 2.67 -11.49
C LEU A 251 -1.65 1.28 -11.38
N HIS A 252 -1.00 0.96 -10.27
CA HIS A 252 -0.37 -0.33 -10.07
C HIS A 252 -1.39 -1.50 -9.98
N ASP A 253 -2.65 -1.22 -9.69
CA ASP A 253 -3.72 -2.23 -9.64
C ASP A 253 -4.25 -2.62 -11.02
N HIS A 254 -3.86 -1.90 -12.06
CA HIS A 254 -4.39 -2.04 -13.40
C HIS A 254 -3.32 -2.44 -14.42
N GLY A 255 -3.71 -3.26 -15.40
CA GLY A 255 -2.89 -3.56 -16.58
C GLY A 255 -2.64 -2.31 -17.43
N ASP A 256 -1.64 -2.35 -18.33
CA ASP A 256 -1.21 -1.18 -19.10
C ASP A 256 -2.33 -0.53 -19.93
N ALA A 257 -3.21 -1.34 -20.52
CA ALA A 257 -4.34 -0.84 -21.32
C ALA A 257 -5.33 -0.03 -20.47
N GLN A 258 -5.70 -0.55 -19.31
CA GLN A 258 -6.59 0.15 -18.36
C GLN A 258 -5.91 1.38 -17.76
N ALA A 259 -4.63 1.27 -17.39
CA ALA A 259 -3.85 2.40 -16.89
C ALA A 259 -3.79 3.56 -17.91
N VAL A 260 -3.58 3.29 -19.20
CA VAL A 260 -3.62 4.32 -20.26
C VAL A 260 -5.02 4.91 -20.42
N ARG A 261 -6.08 4.08 -20.34
CA ARG A 261 -7.48 4.60 -20.38
C ARG A 261 -7.74 5.57 -19.22
N LEU A 262 -7.37 5.18 -17.99
CA LEU A 262 -7.51 6.03 -16.82
C LEU A 262 -6.70 7.33 -16.98
N LEU A 263 -5.45 7.25 -17.41
CA LEU A 263 -4.62 8.44 -17.65
C LEU A 263 -5.21 9.38 -18.71
N ARG A 264 -5.83 8.85 -19.76
CA ARG A 264 -6.55 9.65 -20.76
C ARG A 264 -7.80 10.32 -20.17
N ALA A 265 -8.57 9.61 -19.32
CA ALA A 265 -9.70 10.20 -18.61
C ALA A 265 -9.25 11.33 -17.67
N VAL A 266 -8.16 11.13 -16.93
CA VAL A 266 -7.54 12.19 -16.11
C VAL A 266 -7.08 13.36 -16.97
N ARG A 267 -6.47 13.11 -18.13
CA ARG A 267 -6.04 14.17 -19.06
C ARG A 267 -7.21 15.00 -19.57
N ALA A 268 -8.35 14.36 -19.83
CA ALA A 268 -9.57 15.04 -20.28
C ALA A 268 -10.23 15.88 -19.16
N ALA A 269 -10.14 15.46 -17.92
CA ALA A 269 -10.68 16.17 -16.75
C ALA A 269 -9.83 17.39 -16.32
N LEU A 270 -8.52 17.36 -16.63
CA LEU A 270 -7.57 18.42 -16.26
C LEU A 270 -7.62 19.60 -17.23
N PRO A 271 -7.50 20.84 -16.74
CA PRO A 271 -7.28 22.01 -17.60
C PRO A 271 -5.95 21.95 -18.35
N ALA A 272 -5.73 22.84 -19.30
CA ALA A 272 -4.55 22.84 -20.18
C ALA A 272 -3.21 22.82 -19.42
N HIS A 273 -3.15 23.46 -18.27
CA HIS A 273 -1.96 23.51 -17.40
C HIS A 273 -2.13 22.68 -16.12
N GLY A 274 -3.10 21.78 -16.09
CA GLY A 274 -3.39 20.94 -14.93
C GLY A 274 -2.23 19.99 -14.60
N THR A 275 -2.16 19.67 -13.33
CA THR A 275 -1.12 18.81 -12.75
C THR A 275 -1.67 17.42 -12.48
N LEU A 276 -0.92 16.39 -12.81
CA LEU A 276 -1.15 15.02 -12.37
C LEU A 276 -0.05 14.61 -11.39
N LEU A 277 -0.48 14.14 -10.22
CA LEU A 277 0.35 13.56 -9.17
C LEU A 277 0.07 12.06 -9.10
N ILE A 278 1.09 11.23 -9.29
CA ILE A 278 1.01 9.78 -9.13
C ILE A 278 1.90 9.38 -7.97
N ALA A 279 1.36 8.58 -7.05
CA ALA A 279 2.14 8.09 -5.91
C ALA A 279 1.84 6.61 -5.66
N GLU A 280 2.86 5.77 -5.81
CA GLU A 280 2.76 4.32 -5.61
C GLU A 280 4.13 3.69 -5.38
N PRO A 281 4.21 2.45 -4.85
CA PRO A 281 5.44 1.67 -4.87
C PRO A 281 5.89 1.44 -6.32
N MET A 282 7.12 1.84 -6.64
CA MET A 282 7.64 1.73 -8.01
C MET A 282 8.76 0.71 -8.08
N SER A 283 8.68 -0.19 -9.07
CA SER A 283 9.73 -1.17 -9.36
C SER A 283 11.08 -0.49 -9.64
N GLY A 284 12.17 -1.16 -9.33
CA GLY A 284 13.52 -0.62 -9.50
C GLY A 284 13.85 0.53 -8.54
N THR A 285 13.16 0.65 -7.40
CA THR A 285 13.46 1.70 -6.40
C THR A 285 14.75 1.40 -5.66
N PRO A 286 15.79 2.26 -5.74
CA PRO A 286 17.05 2.05 -5.04
C PRO A 286 16.83 1.88 -3.54
N GLY A 287 17.47 0.88 -2.94
CA GLY A 287 17.36 0.55 -1.51
C GLY A 287 16.03 -0.10 -1.09
N ALA A 288 15.04 -0.19 -1.98
CA ALA A 288 13.72 -0.75 -1.68
C ALA A 288 13.30 -1.91 -2.60
N ALA A 289 14.19 -2.47 -3.42
CA ALA A 289 13.89 -3.51 -4.40
C ALA A 289 13.22 -4.76 -3.80
N ARG A 290 13.58 -5.16 -2.58
CA ARG A 290 12.92 -6.28 -1.89
C ARG A 290 11.42 -6.03 -1.66
N VAL A 291 11.02 -4.80 -1.42
CA VAL A 291 9.61 -4.43 -1.25
C VAL A 291 8.96 -4.14 -2.61
N SER A 292 9.58 -3.29 -3.43
CA SER A 292 8.98 -2.84 -4.69
C SER A 292 8.92 -3.91 -5.77
N ASP A 293 9.93 -4.79 -5.85
CA ASP A 293 10.01 -5.79 -6.92
C ASP A 293 9.59 -7.18 -6.45
N VAL A 294 10.01 -7.59 -5.24
CA VAL A 294 9.67 -8.93 -4.73
C VAL A 294 8.28 -8.93 -4.13
N TYR A 295 8.04 -8.12 -3.08
CA TYR A 295 6.75 -8.15 -2.37
C TYR A 295 5.61 -7.67 -3.27
N PHE A 296 5.67 -6.44 -3.81
CA PHE A 296 4.60 -5.92 -4.68
C PHE A 296 4.50 -6.66 -6.01
N GLY A 297 5.60 -7.21 -6.54
CA GLY A 297 5.58 -8.03 -7.74
C GLY A 297 4.67 -9.25 -7.58
N PHE A 298 4.89 -10.04 -6.54
CA PHE A 298 4.08 -11.23 -6.26
C PHE A 298 2.70 -10.90 -5.70
N TYR A 299 2.57 -9.85 -4.91
CA TYR A 299 1.29 -9.39 -4.37
C TYR A 299 0.30 -9.02 -5.49
N LEU A 300 0.73 -8.18 -6.43
CA LEU A 300 -0.10 -7.77 -7.57
C LEU A 300 -0.37 -8.92 -8.55
N LEU A 301 0.56 -9.86 -8.68
CA LEU A 301 0.35 -11.08 -9.45
C LEU A 301 -0.74 -11.96 -8.80
N ALA A 302 -0.70 -12.16 -7.48
CA ALA A 302 -1.71 -12.91 -6.73
C ALA A 302 -3.08 -12.18 -6.71
N MET A 303 -3.09 -10.85 -6.73
CA MET A 303 -4.30 -10.05 -6.89
C MET A 303 -4.98 -10.26 -8.25
N GLY A 304 -4.25 -10.79 -9.24
CA GLY A 304 -4.77 -11.13 -10.57
C GLY A 304 -4.87 -9.94 -11.54
N SER A 305 -4.50 -8.74 -11.10
CA SER A 305 -4.51 -7.53 -11.95
C SER A 305 -3.35 -6.61 -11.58
N GLY A 306 -2.98 -5.76 -12.52
CA GLY A 306 -1.96 -4.75 -12.27
C GLY A 306 -0.51 -5.26 -12.27
N ARG A 307 0.39 -4.37 -11.98
CA ARG A 307 1.82 -4.64 -11.79
C ARG A 307 2.58 -3.44 -11.23
N ALA A 308 3.63 -3.68 -10.48
CA ALA A 308 4.59 -2.67 -10.10
C ALA A 308 5.35 -2.19 -11.36
N ARG A 309 5.41 -0.87 -11.57
CA ARG A 309 6.08 -0.26 -12.74
C ARG A 309 7.28 0.57 -12.32
N THR A 310 8.31 0.57 -13.17
CA THR A 310 9.42 1.51 -13.02
C THR A 310 8.97 2.93 -13.39
N PRO A 311 9.66 3.99 -12.92
CA PRO A 311 9.40 5.36 -13.37
C PRO A 311 9.47 5.53 -14.90
N THR A 312 10.36 4.78 -15.56
CA THR A 312 10.47 4.77 -17.03
C THR A 312 9.22 4.19 -17.70
N GLN A 313 8.69 3.09 -17.17
CA GLN A 313 7.46 2.48 -17.69
C GLN A 313 6.26 3.42 -17.48
N LEU A 314 6.11 4.03 -16.30
CA LEU A 314 5.09 5.05 -16.05
C LEU A 314 5.21 6.24 -16.99
N THR A 315 6.43 6.70 -17.26
CA THR A 315 6.68 7.78 -18.23
C THR A 315 6.19 7.43 -19.63
N ARG A 316 6.34 6.17 -20.08
CA ARG A 316 5.81 5.74 -21.39
C ARG A 316 4.28 5.80 -21.42
N LEU A 317 3.60 5.32 -20.35
CA LEU A 317 2.13 5.37 -20.25
C LEU A 317 1.62 6.82 -20.23
N LEU A 318 2.29 7.69 -19.46
CA LEU A 318 1.98 9.12 -19.40
C LEU A 318 2.08 9.80 -20.75
N ARG A 319 3.16 9.54 -21.50
CA ARG A 319 3.33 10.07 -22.87
C ARG A 319 2.23 9.56 -23.81
N ALA A 320 1.88 8.26 -23.73
CA ALA A 320 0.80 7.66 -24.53
C ALA A 320 -0.58 8.25 -24.19
N ALA A 321 -0.74 8.85 -23.01
CA ALA A 321 -1.93 9.54 -22.57
C ALA A 321 -1.91 11.06 -22.78
N GLY A 322 -0.82 11.64 -23.38
CA GLY A 322 -0.75 13.07 -23.69
C GLY A 322 -0.23 13.94 -22.54
N PHE A 323 0.52 13.37 -21.61
CA PHE A 323 1.23 14.13 -20.56
C PHE A 323 2.68 14.42 -20.95
N ALA A 324 3.24 15.48 -20.38
CA ALA A 324 4.65 15.80 -20.46
C ALA A 324 5.51 14.77 -19.70
N ALA A 325 6.83 14.84 -19.86
CA ALA A 325 7.74 14.02 -19.07
C ALA A 325 7.60 14.33 -17.58
N PRO A 326 7.38 13.32 -16.72
CA PRO A 326 7.19 13.54 -15.30
C PRO A 326 8.51 13.86 -14.60
N ARG A 327 8.39 14.60 -13.50
CA ARG A 327 9.46 14.76 -12.51
C ARG A 327 9.23 13.77 -11.36
N LEU A 328 10.29 13.04 -11.02
CA LEU A 328 10.29 12.15 -9.86
C LEU A 328 10.70 12.93 -8.62
N HIS A 329 9.89 12.82 -7.57
CA HIS A 329 10.15 13.37 -6.24
C HIS A 329 10.52 12.25 -5.27
N ALA A 330 11.58 12.44 -4.50
CA ALA A 330 11.98 11.50 -3.47
C ALA A 330 11.04 11.59 -2.26
N THR A 331 10.80 10.45 -1.61
CA THR A 331 10.11 10.35 -0.33
C THR A 331 11.07 9.79 0.72
N ALA A 332 10.81 10.02 1.99
CA ALA A 332 11.63 9.45 3.06
C ALA A 332 11.44 7.92 3.19
N LEU A 333 10.27 7.41 2.75
CA LEU A 333 9.96 5.97 2.70
C LEU A 333 9.66 5.53 1.26
N PRO A 334 10.67 5.41 0.39
CA PRO A 334 10.47 5.13 -1.03
C PRO A 334 9.85 3.75 -1.30
N MET A 335 9.91 2.84 -0.32
CA MET A 335 9.23 1.55 -0.35
C MET A 335 7.71 1.66 -0.22
N ALA A 336 7.22 2.70 0.46
CA ALA A 336 5.78 2.93 0.64
C ALA A 336 5.16 3.65 -0.56
N ALA A 337 5.86 4.67 -1.08
CA ALA A 337 5.50 5.37 -2.30
C ALA A 337 6.66 6.22 -2.82
N ARG A 338 6.75 6.34 -4.14
CA ARG A 338 7.49 7.39 -4.86
C ARG A 338 6.49 8.29 -5.56
N VAL A 339 6.83 9.56 -5.74
CA VAL A 339 5.91 10.54 -6.32
C VAL A 339 6.40 10.97 -7.69
N LEU A 340 5.55 10.82 -8.70
CA LEU A 340 5.72 11.40 -10.03
C LEU A 340 4.76 12.56 -10.22
N VAL A 341 5.26 13.68 -10.67
CA VAL A 341 4.44 14.85 -11.00
C VAL A 341 4.65 15.21 -12.47
N THR A 342 3.56 15.41 -13.19
CA THR A 342 3.57 15.80 -14.59
C THR A 342 2.46 16.82 -14.86
N HIS A 343 2.54 17.46 -16.04
CA HIS A 343 1.54 18.41 -16.52
C HIS A 343 1.00 17.95 -17.87
N CYS A 344 -0.15 18.45 -18.24
CA CYS A 344 -0.69 18.29 -19.57
C CYS A 344 0.32 18.81 -20.60
N SER A 345 0.67 18.02 -21.62
CA SER A 345 1.50 18.52 -22.69
C SER A 345 0.74 19.61 -23.47
N THR A 346 1.29 20.80 -23.52
CA THR A 346 0.83 21.81 -24.48
C THR A 346 1.22 21.28 -25.87
N GLY A 347 0.24 20.77 -26.62
CA GLY A 347 0.48 20.28 -27.98
C GLY A 347 1.09 21.39 -28.83
N ARG A 348 2.39 21.34 -29.06
CA ARG A 348 2.93 21.95 -30.25
C ARG A 348 2.41 21.09 -31.41
N SER A 349 1.44 21.61 -32.13
CA SER A 349 1.06 21.12 -33.45
C SER A 349 2.37 20.95 -34.25
N VAL A 350 2.73 19.70 -34.51
CA VAL A 350 3.76 19.45 -35.54
C VAL A 350 3.12 19.91 -36.82
N LYS A 351 3.46 21.12 -37.28
CA LYS A 351 3.20 21.54 -38.65
C LYS A 351 4.00 20.56 -39.52
N THR A 352 3.32 19.61 -40.10
CA THR A 352 3.83 18.87 -41.25
C THR A 352 4.05 19.87 -42.35
N SER A 353 5.31 20.16 -42.61
CA SER A 353 5.80 20.86 -43.81
C SER A 353 5.82 19.88 -44.96
#